data_ff0f28180eb317fe49ae493a790a1edc
#
_entry.id   ff0f28180eb317fe49ae493a790a1edc
#
_cell.length_a   1.000
_cell.length_b   1.000
_cell.length_c   1.000
_cell.angle_alpha   90.00
_cell.angle_beta   90.00
_cell.angle_gamma   90.00
#
_symmetry.space_group_name_H-M   'P 1'
#
loop_
_entity.id
_entity.type
_entity.pdbx_description
1 polymer ?
#
loop_
_entity_poly.entity_id
_entity_poly.type
_entity_poly.pdbx_seq_one_letter_code
_entity_poly.pdbx_strand_id
1 'polypeptide(L)'
;MIEVIYKDEKQTAKGNEESFNLPKNIRQIGIPNEKYRIYIEDYVYTFLKKIAEKAEEEEKGAAAVFTGEIKWNSGTGYLFIRGALTAEAGEISAEHVEFSDLTWQKLHEETEHYFAGQEIIGWFLTQKSLQMEVTEGVQRIHMKLFGGEKALMLMDPVEKEEAFFCYDNGRLLRQSGYYIYYEKNPQMQAYMLEK
;
A
#
# COMPACT_ATOMS: atom_id res chain seq x y z
N MET A 1 -21.91 9.03 4.65
CA MET A 1 -21.34 7.84 4.02
C MET A 1 -20.10 7.38 4.73
N ILE A 2 -19.04 8.10 4.53
CA ILE A 2 -17.75 7.81 5.14
C ILE A 2 -17.83 7.88 6.65
N GLU A 3 -18.53 8.84 7.17
CA GLU A 3 -18.71 9.06 8.60
C GLU A 3 -19.45 7.92 9.30
N VAL A 4 -20.32 7.23 8.60
CA VAL A 4 -21.05 6.09 9.18
C VAL A 4 -20.09 4.96 9.55
N ILE A 5 -19.17 4.64 8.65
CA ILE A 5 -18.15 3.62 8.91
C ILE A 5 -17.29 4.01 10.11
N TYR A 6 -16.91 5.28 10.17
CA TYR A 6 -16.12 5.79 11.28
C TYR A 6 -16.85 5.67 12.62
N LYS A 7 -18.14 5.96 12.65
CA LYS A 7 -18.95 5.84 13.85
C LYS A 7 -19.10 4.39 14.31
N ASP A 8 -19.33 3.49 13.36
CA ASP A 8 -19.48 2.07 13.65
C ASP A 8 -18.21 1.50 14.24
N GLU A 9 -17.07 1.83 13.66
CA GLU A 9 -15.79 1.38 14.17
C GLU A 9 -15.51 1.93 15.57
N LYS A 10 -15.91 3.14 15.81
CA LYS A 10 -15.76 3.75 17.12
C LYS A 10 -16.58 3.03 18.17
N GLN A 11 -17.75 2.53 17.82
CA GLN A 11 -18.59 1.75 18.74
C GLN A 11 -18.03 0.35 18.96
N THR A 12 -17.59 -0.31 17.90
CA THR A 12 -17.06 -1.67 18.01
C THR A 12 -15.72 -1.72 18.73
N ALA A 13 -14.95 -0.65 18.64
CA ALA A 13 -13.66 -0.55 19.31
C ALA A 13 -13.75 -0.19 20.79
N LYS A 14 -14.94 -0.20 21.36
CA LYS A 14 -15.17 0.30 22.71
C LYS A 14 -14.30 -0.33 23.80
N GLY A 15 -13.93 -1.57 23.65
CA GLY A 15 -13.05 -2.25 24.58
C GLY A 15 -11.56 -2.00 24.37
N ASN A 16 -11.19 -1.39 23.23
CA ASN A 16 -9.80 -1.18 22.82
C ASN A 16 -9.58 0.19 22.21
N GLU A 17 -10.44 1.13 22.51
CA GLU A 17 -10.48 2.43 21.85
C GLU A 17 -9.20 3.26 22.01
N GLU A 18 -8.46 3.07 23.07
CA GLU A 18 -7.21 3.79 23.29
C GLU A 18 -6.12 3.45 22.29
N SER A 19 -6.21 2.28 21.65
CA SER A 19 -5.22 1.83 20.66
C SER A 19 -5.75 1.85 19.24
N PHE A 20 -7.02 2.25 19.04
CA PHE A 20 -7.66 2.14 17.73
C PHE A 20 -8.42 3.43 17.39
N ASN A 21 -7.77 4.26 16.57
CA ASN A 21 -8.35 5.49 16.08
C ASN A 21 -8.33 5.52 14.56
N LEU A 22 -9.48 5.78 13.97
CA LEU A 22 -9.59 5.92 12.52
C LEU A 22 -9.37 7.37 12.09
N PRO A 23 -8.76 7.61 10.93
CA PRO A 23 -8.63 8.95 10.38
C PRO A 23 -10.00 9.58 10.18
N LYS A 24 -10.12 10.88 10.45
CA LYS A 24 -11.39 11.60 10.37
C LYS A 24 -11.64 12.21 8.99
N ASN A 25 -10.58 12.64 8.34
CA ASN A 25 -10.67 13.28 7.03
C ASN A 25 -10.34 12.24 5.96
N ILE A 26 -11.37 11.61 5.41
CA ILE A 26 -11.22 10.48 4.50
C ILE A 26 -12.08 10.65 3.26
N ARG A 27 -11.62 9.99 2.17
CA ARG A 27 -12.39 9.85 0.94
C ARG A 27 -12.46 8.36 0.60
N GLN A 28 -13.67 7.87 0.43
CA GLN A 28 -13.89 6.47 0.08
C GLN A 28 -13.82 6.26 -1.43
N ILE A 29 -13.04 5.28 -1.85
CA ILE A 29 -12.93 4.86 -3.23
C ILE A 29 -13.53 3.45 -3.33
N GLY A 30 -14.61 3.30 -4.09
CA GLY A 30 -15.28 2.01 -4.20
C GLY A 30 -15.98 1.60 -2.90
N ILE A 31 -16.17 0.31 -2.74
CA ILE A 31 -16.80 -0.26 -1.54
C ILE A 31 -15.76 -1.14 -0.83
N PRO A 32 -15.23 -0.70 0.31
CA PRO A 32 -14.20 -1.47 1.00
C PRO A 32 -14.69 -2.84 1.47
N ASN A 33 -13.79 -3.79 1.47
CA ASN A 33 -14.05 -5.14 1.94
C ASN A 33 -14.12 -5.18 3.47
N GLU A 34 -14.76 -6.20 4.01
CA GLU A 34 -14.91 -6.33 5.46
C GLU A 34 -13.64 -6.89 6.14
N LYS A 35 -12.96 -7.81 5.46
CA LYS A 35 -11.79 -8.47 6.05
C LYS A 35 -10.60 -7.54 6.16
N TYR A 36 -10.38 -6.70 5.15
CA TYR A 36 -9.29 -5.73 5.14
C TYR A 36 -9.81 -4.35 4.77
N ARG A 37 -9.42 -3.37 5.55
CA ARG A 37 -9.72 -1.98 5.26
C ARG A 37 -8.41 -1.22 5.10
N ILE A 38 -8.21 -0.68 3.92
CA ILE A 38 -6.96 -0.04 3.55
C ILE A 38 -7.14 1.46 3.56
N TYR A 39 -6.27 2.14 4.32
CA TYR A 39 -6.23 3.58 4.40
C TYR A 39 -4.86 4.02 3.88
N ILE A 40 -4.84 4.77 2.78
CA ILE A 40 -3.61 5.30 2.22
C ILE A 40 -3.60 6.82 2.36
N GLU A 41 -2.52 7.36 2.91
CA GLU A 41 -2.42 8.79 3.13
C GLU A 41 -2.17 9.53 1.81
N ASP A 42 -2.75 10.73 1.67
CA ASP A 42 -2.79 11.47 0.42
C ASP A 42 -1.42 11.73 -0.22
N TYR A 43 -0.42 12.11 0.57
CA TYR A 43 0.93 12.33 0.01
C TYR A 43 1.52 11.04 -0.55
N VAL A 44 1.25 9.91 0.11
CA VAL A 44 1.70 8.61 -0.38
C VAL A 44 1.03 8.30 -1.72
N TYR A 45 -0.26 8.47 -1.78
CA TYR A 45 -1.03 8.23 -3.01
C TYR A 45 -0.51 9.09 -4.17
N THR A 46 -0.29 10.37 -3.92
CA THR A 46 0.24 11.29 -4.91
C THR A 46 1.63 10.88 -5.38
N PHE A 47 2.47 10.46 -4.44
CA PHE A 47 3.83 10.00 -4.75
C PHE A 47 3.82 8.76 -5.66
N LEU A 48 2.94 7.80 -5.38
CA LEU A 48 2.80 6.60 -6.22
C LEU A 48 2.37 6.94 -7.64
N LYS A 49 1.48 7.88 -7.80
CA LYS A 49 1.06 8.35 -9.13
C LYS A 49 2.23 8.96 -9.90
N LYS A 50 3.07 9.72 -9.22
CA LYS A 50 4.29 10.27 -9.84
C LYS A 50 5.26 9.19 -10.26
N ILE A 51 5.43 8.15 -9.43
CA ILE A 51 6.27 6.99 -9.80
C ILE A 51 5.73 6.34 -11.07
N ALA A 52 4.42 6.13 -11.13
CA ALA A 52 3.78 5.48 -12.27
C ALA A 52 3.92 6.30 -13.56
N GLU A 53 3.71 7.61 -13.46
CA GLU A 53 3.85 8.51 -14.61
C GLU A 53 5.29 8.55 -15.13
N LYS A 54 6.25 8.61 -14.23
CA LYS A 54 7.66 8.59 -14.60
C LYS A 54 8.07 7.27 -15.24
N ALA A 55 7.60 6.17 -14.70
CA ALA A 55 7.88 4.84 -15.24
C ALA A 55 7.31 4.70 -16.64
N GLU A 56 6.12 5.22 -16.90
CA GLU A 56 5.52 5.22 -18.22
C GLU A 56 6.36 6.03 -19.21
N GLU A 57 6.79 7.23 -18.82
CA GLU A 57 7.65 8.07 -19.66
C GLU A 57 8.95 7.38 -20.02
N GLU A 58 9.52 6.62 -19.10
CA GLU A 58 10.75 5.87 -19.29
C GLU A 58 10.53 4.49 -19.91
N GLU A 59 9.27 4.16 -20.21
CA GLU A 59 8.87 2.89 -20.83
C GLU A 59 9.33 1.66 -20.03
N LYS A 60 9.19 1.73 -18.73
CA LYS A 60 9.60 0.64 -17.83
C LYS A 60 8.60 0.47 -16.69
N GLY A 61 8.72 -0.62 -15.94
CA GLY A 61 7.99 -0.80 -14.69
C GLY A 61 8.72 -0.14 -13.53
N ALA A 62 8.02 0.01 -12.42
CA ALA A 62 8.61 0.50 -11.19
C ALA A 62 7.92 -0.13 -9.98
N ALA A 63 8.61 -0.15 -8.86
CA ALA A 63 8.11 -0.72 -7.62
C ALA A 63 8.42 0.19 -6.44
N ALA A 64 7.63 0.05 -5.40
CA ALA A 64 7.84 0.73 -4.13
C ALA A 64 7.38 -0.18 -3.00
N VAL A 65 7.79 0.09 -1.78
CA VAL A 65 7.24 -0.60 -0.61
C VAL A 65 6.48 0.40 0.23
N PHE A 66 5.45 -0.09 0.90
CA PHE A 66 4.63 0.71 1.81
C PHE A 66 5.12 0.58 3.23
N THR A 67 5.11 1.69 3.95
CA THR A 67 5.34 1.70 5.39
C THR A 67 4.12 2.20 6.12
N GLY A 68 4.00 1.79 7.37
CA GLY A 68 2.86 2.17 8.21
C GLY A 68 2.63 1.13 9.29
N GLU A 69 1.38 0.80 9.52
CA GLU A 69 1.04 -0.21 10.52
C GLU A 69 -0.22 -0.98 10.13
N ILE A 70 -0.31 -2.20 10.65
CA ILE A 70 -1.49 -3.04 10.50
C ILE A 70 -2.06 -3.26 11.89
N LYS A 71 -3.35 -2.96 12.06
CA LYS A 71 -4.05 -3.17 13.32
C LYS A 71 -5.24 -4.08 13.09
N TRP A 72 -5.44 -5.03 14.00
CA TRP A 72 -6.58 -5.93 13.94
C TRP A 72 -7.60 -5.54 14.99
N ASN A 73 -8.86 -5.47 14.57
CA ASN A 73 -9.98 -5.21 15.48
C ASN A 73 -11.21 -5.99 15.03
N SER A 74 -11.75 -6.82 15.91
CA SER A 74 -12.96 -7.60 15.65
C SER A 74 -12.92 -8.40 14.34
N GLY A 75 -11.77 -8.99 14.03
CA GLY A 75 -11.60 -9.80 12.83
C GLY A 75 -11.31 -9.03 11.55
N THR A 76 -11.26 -7.71 11.62
CA THR A 76 -10.93 -6.87 10.47
C THR A 76 -9.50 -6.34 10.59
N GLY A 77 -8.72 -6.49 9.54
CA GLY A 77 -7.37 -5.93 9.46
C GLY A 77 -7.42 -4.52 8.87
N TYR A 78 -6.83 -3.58 9.59
CA TYR A 78 -6.75 -2.18 9.16
C TYR A 78 -5.32 -1.85 8.79
N LEU A 79 -5.10 -1.54 7.53
CA LEU A 79 -3.79 -1.17 7.01
C LEU A 79 -3.73 0.34 6.86
N PHE A 80 -2.81 0.97 7.59
CA PHE A 80 -2.59 2.41 7.51
C PHE A 80 -1.27 2.65 6.80
N ILE A 81 -1.36 3.00 5.52
CA ILE A 81 -0.19 3.27 4.68
C ILE A 81 0.18 4.73 4.83
N ARG A 82 1.27 4.99 5.55
CA ARG A 82 1.73 6.34 5.89
C ARG A 82 2.97 6.76 5.15
N GLY A 83 3.66 5.84 4.51
CA GLY A 83 4.84 6.13 3.74
C GLY A 83 5.00 5.17 2.59
N ALA A 84 5.85 5.55 1.65
CA ALA A 84 6.28 4.68 0.56
C ALA A 84 7.72 4.99 0.23
N LEU A 85 8.47 3.94 -0.08
CA LEU A 85 9.86 4.03 -0.48
C LEU A 85 10.00 3.44 -1.87
N THR A 86 10.67 4.17 -2.76
CA THR A 86 11.00 3.63 -4.08
C THR A 86 11.91 2.43 -3.92
N ALA A 87 11.57 1.32 -4.55
CA ALA A 87 12.40 0.12 -4.53
C ALA A 87 13.16 0.01 -5.84
N GLU A 88 14.48 -0.13 -5.73
CA GLU A 88 15.31 -0.39 -6.90
C GLU A 88 15.24 -1.87 -7.21
N ALA A 89 14.49 -2.24 -8.21
CA ALA A 89 14.36 -3.62 -8.66
C ALA A 89 15.17 -3.81 -9.93
N GLY A 90 15.70 -5.01 -10.12
CA GLY A 90 16.45 -5.33 -11.33
C GLY A 90 15.55 -5.32 -12.54
N GLU A 91 14.68 -6.29 -12.64
CA GLU A 91 13.73 -6.37 -13.74
C GLU A 91 12.31 -6.33 -13.17
N ILE A 92 11.46 -5.52 -13.80
CA ILE A 92 10.06 -5.42 -13.41
C ILE A 92 9.19 -5.68 -14.63
N SER A 93 8.38 -6.73 -14.55
CA SER A 93 7.37 -7.04 -15.55
C SER A 93 6.11 -7.54 -14.82
N ALA A 94 5.03 -7.75 -15.55
CA ALA A 94 3.79 -8.27 -14.99
C ALA A 94 3.97 -9.66 -14.35
N GLU A 95 5.03 -10.37 -14.71
CA GLU A 95 5.27 -11.74 -14.25
C GLU A 95 6.49 -11.89 -13.37
N HIS A 96 7.37 -10.91 -13.36
CA HIS A 96 8.65 -11.04 -12.67
C HIS A 96 9.09 -9.72 -12.06
N VAL A 97 9.46 -9.78 -10.78
CA VAL A 97 10.04 -8.65 -10.05
C VAL A 97 11.20 -9.19 -9.23
N GLU A 98 12.36 -8.58 -9.35
CA GLU A 98 13.53 -8.96 -8.57
C GLU A 98 13.90 -7.90 -7.53
N PHE A 99 13.94 -8.32 -6.27
CA PHE A 99 14.50 -7.51 -5.20
C PHE A 99 15.75 -8.22 -4.68
N SER A 100 16.91 -7.60 -4.90
CA SER A 100 18.16 -8.15 -4.40
C SER A 100 18.29 -7.94 -2.89
N ASP A 101 19.23 -8.66 -2.27
CA ASP A 101 19.52 -8.48 -0.85
C ASP A 101 19.93 -7.03 -0.55
N LEU A 102 20.67 -6.43 -1.46
CA LEU A 102 21.09 -5.03 -1.32
C LEU A 102 19.88 -4.08 -1.36
N THR A 103 18.92 -4.34 -2.24
CA THR A 103 17.68 -3.58 -2.29
C THR A 103 16.93 -3.66 -0.96
N TRP A 104 16.81 -4.86 -0.40
CA TRP A 104 16.14 -5.05 0.90
C TRP A 104 16.86 -4.35 2.03
N GLN A 105 18.19 -4.44 2.06
CA GLN A 105 18.98 -3.76 3.07
C GLN A 105 18.75 -2.25 3.01
N LYS A 106 18.77 -1.69 1.82
CA LYS A 106 18.53 -0.27 1.61
C LYS A 106 17.13 0.14 2.06
N LEU A 107 16.12 -0.65 1.72
CA LEU A 107 14.74 -0.38 2.12
C LEU A 107 14.58 -0.37 3.65
N HIS A 108 15.21 -1.30 4.35
CA HIS A 108 15.18 -1.32 5.81
C HIS A 108 15.90 -0.11 6.42
N GLU A 109 17.04 0.25 5.88
CA GLU A 109 17.78 1.42 6.32
C GLU A 109 16.98 2.71 6.10
N GLU A 110 16.35 2.85 4.94
CA GLU A 110 15.53 4.02 4.64
C GLU A 110 14.25 4.07 5.48
N THR A 111 13.67 2.92 5.78
CA THR A 111 12.52 2.84 6.68
C THR A 111 12.87 3.40 8.05
N GLU A 112 14.01 3.01 8.59
CA GLU A 112 14.46 3.52 9.89
C GLU A 112 14.79 5.01 9.84
N HIS A 113 15.38 5.45 8.74
CA HIS A 113 15.80 6.84 8.59
C HIS A 113 14.62 7.80 8.39
N TYR A 114 13.70 7.47 7.47
CA TYR A 114 12.59 8.36 7.13
C TYR A 114 11.31 8.06 7.89
N PHE A 115 11.07 6.80 8.21
CA PHE A 115 9.80 6.36 8.76
C PHE A 115 9.96 5.61 10.08
N ALA A 116 10.75 6.18 10.97
CA ALA A 116 10.98 5.60 12.28
C ALA A 116 9.65 5.31 12.99
N GLY A 117 9.53 4.11 13.56
CA GLY A 117 8.31 3.67 14.22
C GLY A 117 7.29 3.00 13.31
N GLN A 118 7.57 2.97 12.01
CA GLN A 118 6.72 2.28 11.04
C GLN A 118 7.37 0.98 10.58
N GLU A 119 6.57 0.08 10.05
CA GLU A 119 7.06 -1.18 9.47
C GLU A 119 6.63 -1.29 8.01
N ILE A 120 7.28 -2.17 7.26
CA ILE A 120 6.91 -2.45 5.87
C ILE A 120 5.62 -3.28 5.90
N ILE A 121 4.56 -2.79 5.28
CA ILE A 121 3.24 -3.41 5.32
C ILE A 121 2.67 -3.79 3.96
N GLY A 122 3.43 -3.60 2.90
CA GLY A 122 2.98 -3.94 1.57
C GLY A 122 3.90 -3.39 0.51
N TRP A 123 3.47 -3.48 -0.73
CA TRP A 123 4.25 -3.00 -1.86
C TRP A 123 3.38 -2.56 -3.01
N PHE A 124 4.02 -1.89 -3.95
CA PHE A 124 3.41 -1.26 -5.10
C PHE A 124 4.15 -1.68 -6.36
N LEU A 125 3.40 -1.99 -7.39
CA LEU A 125 3.94 -2.34 -8.69
C LEU A 125 3.19 -1.55 -9.75
N THR A 126 3.92 -0.88 -10.61
CA THR A 126 3.33 -0.17 -11.74
C THR A 126 4.00 -0.61 -13.03
N GLN A 127 3.21 -0.80 -14.05
CA GLN A 127 3.64 -1.09 -15.39
C GLN A 127 2.47 -0.85 -16.32
N LYS A 128 2.77 -0.39 -17.51
CA LYS A 128 1.82 -0.25 -18.61
C LYS A 128 1.21 -1.62 -18.93
N SER A 129 -0.11 -1.67 -19.09
CA SER A 129 -0.85 -2.89 -19.49
C SER A 129 -0.83 -4.02 -18.47
N LEU A 130 -0.87 -3.69 -17.18
CA LEU A 130 -0.93 -4.70 -16.12
C LEU A 130 -2.23 -5.50 -16.06
N GLN A 131 -3.31 -5.02 -16.66
CA GLN A 131 -4.64 -5.65 -16.66
C GLN A 131 -5.26 -5.85 -15.28
N MET A 132 -4.69 -5.25 -14.24
CA MET A 132 -5.18 -5.35 -12.86
C MET A 132 -5.39 -6.79 -12.39
N GLU A 133 -4.47 -7.67 -12.76
CA GLU A 133 -4.47 -9.06 -12.34
C GLU A 133 -3.12 -9.42 -11.72
N VAL A 134 -3.17 -10.21 -10.65
CA VAL A 134 -1.97 -10.74 -10.02
C VAL A 134 -1.58 -12.03 -10.73
N THR A 135 -0.44 -12.02 -11.40
CA THR A 135 0.08 -13.22 -12.05
C THR A 135 0.65 -14.18 -11.01
N GLU A 136 0.86 -15.45 -11.38
CA GLU A 136 1.48 -16.42 -10.48
C GLU A 136 2.87 -15.97 -10.04
N GLY A 137 3.63 -15.34 -10.93
CA GLY A 137 4.96 -14.85 -10.59
C GLY A 137 4.92 -13.77 -9.54
N VAL A 138 4.02 -12.79 -9.67
CA VAL A 138 3.85 -11.72 -8.70
C VAL A 138 3.32 -12.25 -7.36
N GLN A 139 2.38 -13.19 -7.39
CA GLN A 139 1.89 -13.80 -6.16
C GLN A 139 3.01 -14.54 -5.42
N ARG A 140 3.84 -15.25 -6.13
CA ARG A 140 4.97 -15.97 -5.55
C ARG A 140 5.95 -15.01 -4.87
N ILE A 141 6.26 -13.90 -5.53
CA ILE A 141 7.11 -12.87 -4.95
C ILE A 141 6.47 -12.27 -3.70
N HIS A 142 5.18 -11.97 -3.76
CA HIS A 142 4.47 -11.44 -2.61
C HIS A 142 4.56 -12.37 -1.40
N MET A 143 4.28 -13.65 -1.60
CA MET A 143 4.31 -14.61 -0.51
C MET A 143 5.72 -14.85 0.03
N LYS A 144 6.70 -14.82 -0.84
CA LYS A 144 8.11 -15.00 -0.45
C LYS A 144 8.64 -13.81 0.35
N LEU A 145 8.33 -12.58 -0.06
CA LEU A 145 8.96 -11.38 0.48
C LEU A 145 8.09 -10.62 1.48
N PHE A 146 6.78 -10.67 1.35
CA PHE A 146 5.87 -9.87 2.18
C PHE A 146 4.98 -10.69 3.10
N GLY A 147 4.48 -11.82 2.63
CA GLY A 147 3.63 -12.69 3.43
C GLY A 147 2.15 -12.28 3.44
N GLY A 148 1.36 -13.01 4.22
CA GLY A 148 -0.10 -12.99 4.11
C GLY A 148 -0.82 -11.73 4.56
N GLU A 149 -0.25 -10.95 5.46
CA GLU A 149 -0.94 -9.75 5.98
C GLU A 149 -0.66 -8.48 5.17
N LYS A 150 0.34 -8.51 4.31
CA LYS A 150 0.77 -7.35 3.55
C LYS A 150 -0.10 -7.17 2.31
N ALA A 151 -0.26 -5.93 1.88
CA ALA A 151 -1.05 -5.61 0.70
C ALA A 151 -0.18 -5.38 -0.52
N LEU A 152 -0.76 -5.62 -1.70
CA LEU A 152 -0.15 -5.26 -2.97
C LEU A 152 -1.06 -4.25 -3.66
N MET A 153 -0.48 -3.19 -4.21
CA MET A 153 -1.21 -2.27 -5.06
C MET A 153 -0.64 -2.33 -6.47
N LEU A 154 -1.50 -2.54 -7.45
CA LEU A 154 -1.15 -2.46 -8.86
C LEU A 154 -1.70 -1.17 -9.45
N MET A 155 -0.92 -0.54 -10.33
CA MET A 155 -1.33 0.68 -11.01
C MET A 155 -0.89 0.64 -12.46
N ASP A 156 -1.84 0.88 -13.37
CA ASP A 156 -1.57 1.06 -14.80
C ASP A 156 -1.69 2.56 -15.09
N PRO A 157 -0.58 3.24 -15.39
CA PRO A 157 -0.62 4.69 -15.62
C PRO A 157 -1.30 5.10 -16.93
N VAL A 158 -1.35 4.22 -17.92
CA VAL A 158 -1.96 4.51 -19.21
C VAL A 158 -3.49 4.47 -19.11
N GLU A 159 -4.00 3.36 -18.62
CA GLU A 159 -5.45 3.19 -18.44
C GLU A 159 -5.98 3.89 -17.19
N LYS A 160 -5.09 4.41 -16.37
CA LYS A 160 -5.41 5.06 -15.10
C LYS A 160 -6.25 4.17 -14.19
N GLU A 161 -5.88 2.89 -14.15
CA GLU A 161 -6.49 1.92 -13.26
C GLU A 161 -5.55 1.61 -12.09
N GLU A 162 -6.16 1.37 -10.95
CA GLU A 162 -5.43 0.97 -9.75
C GLU A 162 -6.30 0.10 -8.87
N ALA A 163 -5.67 -0.83 -8.17
CA ALA A 163 -6.38 -1.71 -7.25
C ALA A 163 -5.44 -2.23 -6.18
N PHE A 164 -5.99 -2.46 -5.00
CA PHE A 164 -5.33 -3.18 -3.93
C PHE A 164 -5.70 -4.65 -3.95
N PHE A 165 -4.77 -5.48 -3.52
CA PHE A 165 -4.94 -6.93 -3.40
C PHE A 165 -4.49 -7.35 -2.03
N CYS A 166 -5.30 -8.19 -1.38
CA CYS A 166 -5.01 -8.73 -0.07
C CYS A 166 -5.13 -10.25 -0.12
N TYR A 167 -4.32 -10.90 0.72
CA TYR A 167 -4.28 -12.36 0.76
C TYR A 167 -5.51 -12.93 1.45
N ASP A 168 -6.13 -13.88 0.79
CA ASP A 168 -7.25 -14.62 1.35
C ASP A 168 -7.32 -16.01 0.72
N ASN A 169 -7.40 -17.03 1.57
CA ASN A 169 -7.52 -18.43 1.15
C ASN A 169 -6.49 -18.85 0.09
N GLY A 170 -5.23 -18.54 0.34
CA GLY A 170 -4.13 -19.04 -0.48
C GLY A 170 -3.72 -18.16 -1.65
N ARG A 171 -4.39 -17.02 -1.86
CA ARG A 171 -4.03 -16.13 -2.97
C ARG A 171 -4.42 -14.68 -2.73
N LEU A 172 -3.85 -13.79 -3.53
CA LEU A 172 -4.17 -12.38 -3.49
C LEU A 172 -5.46 -12.11 -4.26
N LEU A 173 -6.42 -11.49 -3.59
CA LEU A 173 -7.71 -11.13 -4.17
C LEU A 173 -7.84 -9.62 -4.25
N ARG A 174 -8.42 -9.16 -5.36
CA ARG A 174 -8.68 -7.75 -5.58
C ARG A 174 -9.67 -7.23 -4.55
N GLN A 175 -9.33 -6.09 -3.97
CA GLN A 175 -10.21 -5.38 -3.05
C GLN A 175 -11.15 -4.47 -3.84
N SER A 176 -12.41 -4.40 -3.42
CA SER A 176 -13.41 -3.60 -4.12
C SER A 176 -13.37 -2.12 -3.75
N GLY A 177 -12.60 -1.75 -2.75
CA GLY A 177 -12.45 -0.35 -2.39
C GLY A 177 -11.43 -0.13 -1.28
N TYR A 178 -11.14 1.14 -1.05
CA TYR A 178 -10.18 1.58 -0.04
C TYR A 178 -10.48 3.03 0.33
N TYR A 179 -9.69 3.58 1.27
CA TYR A 179 -9.84 4.97 1.71
C TYR A 179 -8.55 5.74 1.46
N ILE A 180 -8.69 6.97 1.00
CA ILE A 180 -7.60 7.96 1.01
C ILE A 180 -7.85 8.86 2.22
N TYR A 181 -6.84 9.10 3.04
CA TYR A 181 -7.00 9.97 4.19
C TYR A 181 -5.99 11.10 4.19
N TYR A 182 -6.32 12.15 4.91
CA TYR A 182 -5.58 13.40 4.90
C TYR A 182 -5.17 13.74 6.32
N GLU A 183 -3.88 13.63 6.58
CA GLU A 183 -3.28 13.97 7.87
C GLU A 183 -1.93 14.64 7.61
N LYS A 184 -1.42 15.35 8.60
CA LYS A 184 -0.05 15.85 8.51
C LYS A 184 0.89 14.65 8.42
N ASN A 185 1.80 14.69 7.47
CA ASN A 185 2.71 13.58 7.22
C ASN A 185 4.12 14.11 6.94
N PRO A 186 4.77 14.66 7.98
CA PRO A 186 6.10 15.25 7.81
C PRO A 186 7.16 14.25 7.36
N GLN A 187 7.03 12.99 7.76
CA GLN A 187 7.96 11.95 7.36
C GLN A 187 7.92 11.72 5.84
N MET A 188 6.73 11.58 5.28
CA MET A 188 6.59 11.39 3.84
C MET A 188 6.97 12.65 3.06
N GLN A 189 6.65 13.82 3.58
CA GLN A 189 7.06 15.08 2.95
C GLN A 189 8.58 15.18 2.88
N ALA A 190 9.28 14.85 3.96
CA ALA A 190 10.74 14.88 3.99
C ALA A 190 11.33 13.90 2.97
N TYR A 191 10.78 12.70 2.88
CA TYR A 191 11.23 11.71 1.91
C TYR A 191 11.04 12.22 0.47
N MET A 192 9.87 12.77 0.17
CA MET A 192 9.55 13.27 -1.17
C MET A 192 10.48 14.42 -1.59
N LEU A 193 10.88 15.27 -0.65
CA LEU A 193 11.78 16.38 -0.96
C LEU A 193 13.19 15.92 -1.33
N GLU A 194 13.61 14.76 -0.85
CA GLU A 194 14.93 14.21 -1.17
C GLU A 194 14.93 13.32 -2.41
N LYS A 195 13.77 13.00 -2.91
CA LYS A 195 13.59 12.15 -4.09
C LYS A 195 12.93 12.95 -5.21
#